data_b3a97a4e0c57ceb5cc73124342f8bd87
#
_entry.id   b3a97a4e0c57ceb5cc73124342f8bd87
#
_cell.length_a   1.000
_cell.length_b   1.000
_cell.length_c   1.000
_cell.angle_alpha   90.00
_cell.angle_beta   90.00
_cell.angle_gamma   90.00
#
_symmetry.space_group_name_H-M   'P 1'
#
loop_
_entity.id
_entity.type
_entity.pdbx_description
1 polymer ?
#
loop_
_entity_poly.entity_id
_entity_poly.type
_entity_poly.pdbx_seq_one_letter_code
_entity_poly.pdbx_strand_id
1 'polypeptide(L)'
;MKLENIELSFDNFSGEMSKLKNQKHFDYLVTIIGEDFGEEGYGCIYILENTDNNERCSVRTIAKKVDGSDVIPTVVDLWKSAELLEREVYDFVGIKFLGHPDMRRLFLRTDFNGYPLRKDFDMSPEANQFPLTDEPESDYTMVYSLDGDGHLVATKKRLFDDDDFVVNIGPNHPSTHGVLRLQTVLDGEKVKRIYPHLGYIHRGIEKMWEGMTYPQTLALTDRLNYLSAMMHRHALVGVIEEGMGIELSDRIHYIRTIMDELQRIDSHLLYLGCTAQDLGALTAFLYCMRDREHVLNVMEETTGGRLIQNYYRIGGCQADIDPKFVENTKRLCKYLRPMIQEYLDVFGDNVITHNRLAGVGPMGLEDCINYGVTGPAGRAAGWKNDTRKRHPYDLYDKVEWEEITMTGCDSMDRYYCHIKELYQSLNIIEQLIDNIPEGDFYIKQKPIIKVPEGQWYFSVEGASGEFGVYLDSKGDKSPYRMKMRPMGLTLTGALDPMLRGQKIADLITTGAAIDFVIPDIDR
;
A
#
# COMPACT_ATOMS: atom_id res chain seq x y z
N MET A 1 -2.90 6.41 15.91
CA MET A 1 -3.02 5.49 17.08
C MET A 1 -1.64 5.28 17.69
N LYS A 2 -1.47 5.63 18.97
CA LYS A 2 -0.25 5.28 19.72
C LYS A 2 -0.23 3.77 19.94
N LEU A 3 0.90 3.12 19.67
CA LEU A 3 1.02 1.68 19.83
C LEU A 3 1.39 1.31 21.28
N GLU A 4 0.67 0.34 21.81
CA GLU A 4 0.97 -0.35 23.06
C GLU A 4 1.21 -1.83 22.72
N ASN A 5 2.48 -2.22 22.63
CA ASN A 5 2.84 -3.53 22.10
C ASN A 5 2.58 -4.65 23.12
N ILE A 6 1.99 -5.74 22.63
CA ILE A 6 1.98 -7.03 23.34
C ILE A 6 3.35 -7.67 23.12
N GLU A 7 4.15 -7.78 24.16
CA GLU A 7 5.49 -8.38 24.10
C GLU A 7 5.38 -9.92 24.08
N LEU A 8 5.90 -10.56 23.04
CA LEU A 8 5.95 -12.01 22.92
C LEU A 8 7.41 -12.50 22.85
N SER A 9 7.73 -13.49 23.66
CA SER A 9 9.00 -14.19 23.55
C SER A 9 9.00 -15.16 22.37
N PHE A 10 10.17 -15.47 21.83
CA PHE A 10 10.34 -16.43 20.74
C PHE A 10 9.60 -17.76 20.98
N ASP A 11 9.69 -18.31 22.19
CA ASP A 11 9.14 -19.63 22.52
C ASP A 11 7.60 -19.64 22.56
N ASN A 12 6.97 -18.51 22.89
CA ASN A 12 5.52 -18.37 22.97
C ASN A 12 4.89 -17.80 21.69
N PHE A 13 5.71 -17.27 20.78
CA PHE A 13 5.27 -16.47 19.64
C PHE A 13 4.23 -17.19 18.77
N SER A 14 4.54 -18.37 18.24
CA SER A 14 3.64 -19.10 17.34
C SER A 14 2.30 -19.44 18.00
N GLY A 15 2.34 -19.85 19.29
CA GLY A 15 1.13 -20.20 20.04
C GLY A 15 0.23 -19.00 20.30
N GLU A 16 0.79 -17.87 20.70
CA GLU A 16 0.01 -16.65 20.97
C GLU A 16 -0.50 -16.00 19.68
N MET A 17 0.29 -15.97 18.59
CA MET A 17 -0.18 -15.49 17.28
C MET A 17 -1.35 -16.34 16.76
N SER A 18 -1.29 -17.66 16.92
CA SER A 18 -2.41 -18.55 16.58
C SER A 18 -3.66 -18.26 17.42
N LYS A 19 -3.51 -17.95 18.71
CA LYS A 19 -4.65 -17.57 19.58
C LYS A 19 -5.23 -16.21 19.16
N LEU A 20 -4.38 -15.23 18.83
CA LEU A 20 -4.85 -13.93 18.36
C LEU A 20 -5.72 -14.09 17.12
N LYS A 21 -5.29 -14.88 16.13
CA LYS A 21 -6.08 -15.11 14.92
C LYS A 21 -7.34 -15.95 15.21
N ASN A 22 -7.18 -17.16 15.76
CA ASN A 22 -8.25 -18.15 15.77
C ASN A 22 -9.24 -18.01 16.93
N GLN A 23 -8.84 -17.36 18.04
CA GLN A 23 -9.69 -17.22 19.22
C GLN A 23 -10.15 -15.78 19.45
N LYS A 24 -9.32 -14.78 19.07
CA LYS A 24 -9.64 -13.35 19.22
C LYS A 24 -10.03 -12.69 17.91
N HIS A 25 -10.07 -13.42 16.79
CA HIS A 25 -10.49 -12.95 15.47
C HIS A 25 -9.68 -11.76 14.91
N PHE A 26 -8.37 -11.67 15.25
CA PHE A 26 -7.47 -10.76 14.56
C PHE A 26 -7.07 -11.41 13.21
N ASP A 27 -8.00 -11.40 12.28
CA ASP A 27 -7.94 -12.12 11.01
C ASP A 27 -7.20 -11.35 9.92
N TYR A 28 -7.02 -10.03 10.07
CA TYR A 28 -6.29 -9.18 9.14
C TYR A 28 -4.91 -8.78 9.70
N LEU A 29 -3.85 -9.16 8.98
CA LEU A 29 -2.49 -8.67 9.21
C LEU A 29 -2.28 -7.38 8.40
N VAL A 30 -2.26 -6.23 9.09
CA VAL A 30 -2.11 -4.93 8.47
C VAL A 30 -0.72 -4.74 7.89
N THR A 31 0.32 -4.97 8.71
CA THR A 31 1.73 -4.87 8.29
C THR A 31 2.67 -5.56 9.28
N ILE A 32 3.91 -5.83 8.82
CA ILE A 32 5.03 -6.27 9.66
C ILE A 32 6.13 -5.21 9.55
N ILE A 33 6.63 -4.74 10.69
CA ILE A 33 7.70 -3.76 10.78
C ILE A 33 8.95 -4.48 11.32
N GLY A 34 9.98 -4.60 10.48
CA GLY A 34 11.30 -5.02 10.94
C GLY A 34 12.06 -3.81 11.50
N GLU A 35 12.65 -3.98 12.66
CA GLU A 35 13.34 -2.89 13.34
C GLU A 35 14.59 -3.36 14.09
N ASP A 36 15.57 -2.45 14.17
CA ASP A 36 16.75 -2.56 15.00
C ASP A 36 16.46 -1.85 16.33
N PHE A 37 16.28 -2.62 17.40
CA PHE A 37 15.99 -2.11 18.76
C PHE A 37 17.26 -1.82 19.58
N GLY A 38 18.40 -1.67 18.91
CA GLY A 38 19.68 -1.35 19.54
C GLY A 38 20.18 -2.49 20.41
N GLU A 39 20.35 -2.26 21.72
CA GLU A 39 20.89 -3.26 22.66
C GLU A 39 19.99 -4.50 22.83
N GLU A 40 18.68 -4.38 22.57
CA GLU A 40 17.75 -5.52 22.63
C GLU A 40 17.91 -6.45 21.41
N GLY A 41 18.50 -5.98 20.32
CA GLY A 41 18.69 -6.73 19.08
C GLY A 41 17.67 -6.40 18.00
N TYR A 42 17.53 -7.29 17.02
CA TYR A 42 16.60 -7.12 15.90
C TYR A 42 15.28 -7.80 16.21
N GLY A 43 14.18 -7.24 15.72
CA GLY A 43 12.86 -7.83 15.94
C GLY A 43 11.80 -7.31 15.00
N CYS A 44 10.57 -7.71 15.26
CA CYS A 44 9.41 -7.33 14.47
C CYS A 44 8.28 -6.78 15.34
N ILE A 45 7.54 -5.81 14.78
CA ILE A 45 6.23 -5.40 15.27
C ILE A 45 5.19 -5.82 14.22
N TYR A 46 4.18 -6.55 14.64
CA TYR A 46 3.04 -6.98 13.84
C TYR A 46 1.85 -6.11 14.20
N ILE A 47 1.24 -5.45 13.23
CA ILE A 47 -0.03 -4.74 13.44
C ILE A 47 -1.14 -5.64 12.91
N LEU A 48 -2.05 -6.02 13.79
CA LEU A 48 -3.18 -6.91 13.50
C LEU A 48 -4.48 -6.15 13.70
N GLU A 49 -5.50 -6.54 12.96
CA GLU A 49 -6.84 -5.97 13.08
C GLU A 49 -7.89 -7.07 13.08
N ASN A 50 -8.90 -6.90 13.93
CA ASN A 50 -10.11 -7.70 13.94
C ASN A 50 -11.12 -7.06 13.00
N THR A 51 -11.51 -7.76 11.93
CA THR A 51 -12.39 -7.20 10.88
C THR A 51 -13.85 -7.09 11.34
N ASP A 52 -14.26 -7.73 12.43
CA ASP A 52 -15.64 -7.65 12.95
C ASP A 52 -15.90 -6.36 13.72
N ASN A 53 -14.91 -5.89 14.50
CA ASN A 53 -15.05 -4.74 15.40
C ASN A 53 -14.05 -3.60 15.13
N ASN A 54 -13.17 -3.75 14.15
CA ASN A 54 -12.12 -2.80 13.77
C ASN A 54 -11.07 -2.54 14.88
N GLU A 55 -10.97 -3.41 15.87
CA GLU A 55 -9.96 -3.29 16.92
C GLU A 55 -8.58 -3.61 16.35
N ARG A 56 -7.61 -2.73 16.58
CA ARG A 56 -6.19 -2.94 16.23
C ARG A 56 -5.36 -3.28 17.46
N CYS A 57 -4.46 -4.22 17.32
CA CYS A 57 -3.42 -4.48 18.31
C CYS A 57 -2.05 -4.53 17.64
N SER A 58 -1.01 -4.29 18.43
CA SER A 58 0.36 -4.45 18.01
C SER A 58 1.06 -5.51 18.87
N VAL A 59 1.83 -6.37 18.20
CA VAL A 59 2.60 -7.45 18.83
C VAL A 59 4.07 -7.24 18.50
N ARG A 60 4.92 -7.16 19.53
CA ARG A 60 6.35 -7.03 19.39
C ARG A 60 7.05 -8.33 19.77
N THR A 61 8.05 -8.72 18.99
CA THR A 61 8.92 -9.86 19.31
C THR A 61 10.36 -9.56 18.91
N ILE A 62 11.31 -9.98 19.74
CA ILE A 62 12.74 -9.92 19.46
C ILE A 62 13.19 -11.25 18.87
N ALA A 63 14.00 -11.20 17.82
CA ALA A 63 14.55 -12.38 17.18
C ALA A 63 15.50 -13.14 18.11
N LYS A 64 15.39 -14.46 18.10
CA LYS A 64 16.34 -15.33 18.82
C LYS A 64 17.60 -15.51 17.99
N LYS A 65 18.74 -15.41 18.63
CA LYS A 65 20.02 -15.68 17.94
C LYS A 65 20.31 -17.18 17.93
N VAL A 66 20.38 -17.77 16.74
CA VAL A 66 20.69 -19.18 16.52
C VAL A 66 21.80 -19.27 15.48
N ASP A 67 22.91 -19.91 15.83
CA ASP A 67 24.10 -20.08 14.95
C ASP A 67 24.55 -18.78 14.27
N GLY A 68 24.51 -17.66 15.03
CA GLY A 68 24.88 -16.34 14.53
C GLY A 68 23.83 -15.61 13.69
N SER A 69 22.68 -16.25 13.43
CA SER A 69 21.55 -15.66 12.70
C SER A 69 20.41 -15.26 13.62
N ASP A 70 19.71 -14.18 13.27
CA ASP A 70 18.53 -13.71 13.97
C ASP A 70 17.30 -14.40 13.34
N VAL A 71 16.50 -15.11 14.15
CA VAL A 71 15.38 -15.94 13.65
C VAL A 71 14.09 -15.65 14.40
N ILE A 72 12.96 -15.71 13.67
CA ILE A 72 11.59 -15.64 14.20
C ILE A 72 10.78 -16.76 13.50
N PRO A 73 9.81 -17.43 14.16
CA PRO A 73 8.89 -18.33 13.47
C PRO A 73 8.01 -17.56 12.46
N THR A 74 7.76 -18.14 11.28
CA THR A 74 6.87 -17.54 10.28
C THR A 74 5.41 -17.53 10.73
N VAL A 75 4.64 -16.55 10.24
CA VAL A 75 3.17 -16.50 10.39
C VAL A 75 2.44 -16.66 9.05
N VAL A 76 3.12 -17.08 7.98
CA VAL A 76 2.54 -17.27 6.63
C VAL A 76 1.39 -18.28 6.62
N ASP A 77 1.41 -19.27 7.51
CA ASP A 77 0.31 -20.23 7.65
C ASP A 77 -0.93 -19.61 8.33
N LEU A 78 -0.73 -18.54 9.09
CA LEU A 78 -1.81 -17.78 9.71
C LEU A 78 -2.32 -16.70 8.75
N TRP A 79 -1.45 -15.88 8.18
CA TRP A 79 -1.82 -14.80 7.24
C TRP A 79 -0.96 -14.89 5.99
N LYS A 80 -1.60 -15.04 4.83
CA LYS A 80 -0.88 -15.16 3.55
C LYS A 80 -0.17 -13.88 3.12
N SER A 81 -0.66 -12.71 3.55
CA SER A 81 0.02 -11.43 3.36
C SER A 81 1.44 -11.40 3.97
N ALA A 82 1.70 -12.23 4.99
CA ALA A 82 3.01 -12.35 5.60
C ALA A 82 4.10 -12.82 4.63
N GLU A 83 3.75 -13.54 3.55
CA GLU A 83 4.72 -14.08 2.58
C GLU A 83 5.64 -12.97 2.03
N LEU A 84 5.09 -11.84 1.58
CA LEU A 84 5.88 -10.72 1.09
C LEU A 84 6.39 -9.81 2.20
N LEU A 85 5.62 -9.64 3.28
CA LEU A 85 6.00 -8.77 4.39
C LEU A 85 7.19 -9.33 5.19
N GLU A 86 7.26 -10.63 5.41
CA GLU A 86 8.41 -11.28 6.07
C GLU A 86 9.65 -11.25 5.18
N ARG A 87 9.48 -11.43 3.86
CA ARG A 87 10.59 -11.27 2.90
C ARG A 87 11.14 -9.85 2.90
N GLU A 88 10.29 -8.83 3.03
CA GLU A 88 10.73 -7.45 3.18
C GLU A 88 11.56 -7.25 4.45
N VAL A 89 11.12 -7.78 5.59
CA VAL A 89 11.88 -7.73 6.84
C VAL A 89 13.22 -8.46 6.70
N TYR A 90 13.23 -9.64 6.10
CA TYR A 90 14.48 -10.35 5.82
C TYR A 90 15.41 -9.50 4.95
N ASP A 91 14.88 -8.91 3.89
CA ASP A 91 15.67 -8.14 2.92
C ASP A 91 16.34 -6.92 3.54
N PHE A 92 15.64 -6.21 4.43
CA PHE A 92 16.14 -4.96 4.99
C PHE A 92 16.79 -5.07 6.38
N VAL A 93 16.42 -6.06 7.19
CA VAL A 93 16.91 -6.22 8.58
C VAL A 93 17.68 -7.52 8.76
N GLY A 94 17.45 -8.54 7.92
CA GLY A 94 18.17 -9.81 7.94
C GLY A 94 17.64 -10.85 8.92
N ILE A 95 16.40 -10.68 9.39
CA ILE A 95 15.74 -11.69 10.23
C ILE A 95 15.26 -12.83 9.33
N LYS A 96 15.64 -14.06 9.65
CA LYS A 96 15.23 -15.26 8.95
C LYS A 96 13.96 -15.83 9.57
N PHE A 97 12.93 -16.08 8.74
CA PHE A 97 11.68 -16.62 9.22
C PHE A 97 11.65 -18.15 9.09
N LEU A 98 11.55 -18.84 10.22
CA LEU A 98 11.55 -20.29 10.27
C LEU A 98 10.25 -20.87 9.70
N GLY A 99 10.37 -21.75 8.71
CA GLY A 99 9.23 -22.36 8.01
C GLY A 99 8.67 -21.53 6.87
N HIS A 100 9.20 -20.33 6.60
CA HIS A 100 8.77 -19.51 5.45
C HIS A 100 9.06 -20.22 4.13
N PRO A 101 8.11 -20.28 3.17
CA PRO A 101 8.25 -21.07 1.95
C PRO A 101 9.25 -20.51 0.94
N ASP A 102 9.52 -19.19 0.97
CA ASP A 102 10.38 -18.49 0.01
C ASP A 102 11.14 -17.32 0.66
N MET A 103 12.38 -17.55 1.10
CA MET A 103 13.23 -16.54 1.75
C MET A 103 14.23 -15.87 0.79
N ARG A 104 13.83 -15.64 -0.47
CA ARG A 104 14.62 -14.77 -1.37
C ARG A 104 14.46 -13.31 -0.98
N ARG A 105 15.48 -12.49 -1.30
CA ARG A 105 15.35 -11.02 -1.22
C ARG A 105 14.14 -10.57 -2.03
N LEU A 106 13.54 -9.44 -1.66
CA LEU A 106 12.31 -8.95 -2.28
C LEU A 106 12.58 -7.74 -3.19
N PHE A 107 13.30 -6.74 -2.68
CA PHE A 107 13.58 -5.47 -3.36
C PHE A 107 15.05 -5.31 -3.74
N LEU A 108 15.94 -5.84 -2.94
CA LEU A 108 17.38 -5.73 -3.18
C LEU A 108 17.86 -6.89 -4.06
N ARG A 109 18.93 -6.64 -4.80
CA ARG A 109 19.60 -7.67 -5.60
C ARG A 109 20.03 -8.85 -4.72
N THR A 110 20.06 -10.04 -5.28
CA THR A 110 20.49 -11.26 -4.57
C THR A 110 21.94 -11.20 -4.09
N ASP A 111 22.78 -10.44 -4.80
CA ASP A 111 24.20 -10.19 -4.49
C ASP A 111 24.43 -8.94 -3.61
N PHE A 112 23.37 -8.28 -3.11
CA PHE A 112 23.51 -7.14 -2.22
C PHE A 112 24.13 -7.57 -0.88
N ASN A 113 25.13 -6.82 -0.43
CA ASN A 113 25.83 -7.11 0.82
C ASN A 113 25.24 -6.34 1.99
N GLY A 114 24.75 -7.07 3.01
CA GLY A 114 24.20 -6.49 4.25
C GLY A 114 22.69 -6.21 4.22
N TYR A 115 22.24 -5.43 5.21
CA TYR A 115 20.83 -5.16 5.51
C TYR A 115 20.64 -3.67 5.82
N PRO A 116 20.08 -2.87 4.91
CA PRO A 116 20.16 -1.40 4.97
C PRO A 116 19.47 -0.75 6.17
N LEU A 117 18.44 -1.37 6.76
CA LEU A 117 17.72 -0.79 7.89
C LEU A 117 18.37 -1.08 9.25
N ARG A 118 19.44 -1.86 9.29
CA ARG A 118 20.27 -1.96 10.49
C ARG A 118 20.98 -0.63 10.74
N LYS A 119 21.18 -0.27 12.01
CA LYS A 119 21.79 1.02 12.36
C LYS A 119 23.31 1.04 12.15
N ASP A 120 23.93 -0.14 12.11
CA ASP A 120 25.35 -0.34 11.82
C ASP A 120 25.67 -0.46 10.32
N PHE A 121 24.64 -0.39 9.43
CA PHE A 121 24.84 -0.51 7.99
C PHE A 121 25.62 0.69 7.42
N ASP A 122 26.73 0.39 6.73
CA ASP A 122 27.55 1.40 6.07
C ASP A 122 26.92 1.88 4.76
N MET A 123 26.49 3.13 4.74
CA MET A 123 25.86 3.79 3.58
C MET A 123 26.87 4.40 2.58
N SER A 124 28.18 4.22 2.80
CA SER A 124 29.17 4.79 1.90
C SER A 124 29.11 4.17 0.51
N PRO A 125 29.35 4.95 -0.57
CA PRO A 125 29.39 4.42 -1.93
C PRO A 125 30.45 3.33 -2.13
N GLU A 126 31.55 3.42 -1.37
CA GLU A 126 32.67 2.47 -1.42
C GLU A 126 32.29 1.09 -0.91
N ALA A 127 31.45 1.03 0.15
CA ALA A 127 30.95 -0.23 0.71
C ALA A 127 29.83 -0.87 -0.14
N ASN A 128 29.16 -0.07 -0.97
CA ASN A 128 27.96 -0.45 -1.73
C ASN A 128 28.20 -0.42 -3.25
N GLN A 129 29.37 -0.81 -3.71
CA GLN A 129 29.64 -0.97 -5.14
C GLN A 129 29.05 -2.28 -5.66
N PHE A 130 28.26 -2.17 -6.73
CA PHE A 130 27.72 -3.31 -7.43
C PHE A 130 28.37 -3.46 -8.82
N PRO A 131 28.61 -4.70 -9.27
CA PRO A 131 29.06 -4.91 -10.64
C PRO A 131 27.96 -4.44 -11.60
N LEU A 132 28.35 -3.79 -12.70
CA LEU A 132 27.47 -3.40 -13.81
C LEU A 132 27.10 -4.61 -14.69
N THR A 133 26.83 -5.74 -14.06
CA THR A 133 26.42 -7.00 -14.72
C THR A 133 24.98 -7.32 -14.35
N ASP A 134 24.36 -8.18 -15.13
CA ASP A 134 23.04 -8.70 -14.81
C ASP A 134 23.06 -9.40 -13.44
N GLU A 135 21.96 -9.27 -12.72
CA GLU A 135 21.78 -9.95 -11.45
C GLU A 135 21.80 -11.46 -11.66
N PRO A 136 22.52 -12.24 -10.83
CA PRO A 136 22.47 -13.69 -10.90
C PRO A 136 21.05 -14.19 -10.65
N GLU A 137 20.43 -14.80 -11.65
CA GLU A 137 19.12 -15.44 -11.47
C GLU A 137 19.28 -16.75 -10.70
N SER A 138 18.35 -17.00 -9.80
CA SER A 138 18.32 -18.24 -9.05
C SER A 138 16.95 -18.91 -9.17
N ASP A 139 16.94 -20.14 -9.67
CA ASP A 139 15.75 -21.01 -9.69
C ASP A 139 15.47 -21.65 -8.33
N TYR A 140 16.16 -21.16 -7.29
CA TYR A 140 16.10 -21.74 -5.96
C TYR A 140 15.77 -20.69 -4.90
N THR A 141 15.06 -21.14 -3.88
CA THR A 141 14.88 -20.43 -2.62
C THR A 141 15.49 -21.19 -1.47
N MET A 142 15.64 -20.52 -0.31
CA MET A 142 16.05 -21.13 0.94
C MET A 142 14.88 -21.21 1.89
N VAL A 143 14.73 -22.37 2.55
CA VAL A 143 13.78 -22.57 3.64
C VAL A 143 14.59 -22.84 4.91
N TYR A 144 14.31 -22.09 5.95
CA TYR A 144 15.02 -22.21 7.24
C TYR A 144 14.16 -22.96 8.25
N SER A 145 14.79 -23.90 9.00
CA SER A 145 14.16 -24.64 10.09
C SER A 145 15.17 -24.87 11.21
N LEU A 146 14.71 -25.34 12.37
CA LEU A 146 15.59 -25.83 13.42
C LEU A 146 15.60 -27.35 13.38
N ASP A 147 16.77 -27.97 13.62
CA ASP A 147 16.89 -29.40 13.84
C ASP A 147 16.50 -29.81 15.28
N GLY A 148 16.60 -31.11 15.60
CA GLY A 148 16.27 -31.63 16.92
C GLY A 148 17.15 -31.11 18.06
N ASP A 149 18.34 -30.60 17.75
CA ASP A 149 19.30 -30.03 18.70
C ASP A 149 19.19 -28.49 18.78
N GLY A 150 18.31 -27.89 17.96
CA GLY A 150 18.06 -26.45 17.93
C GLY A 150 19.00 -25.64 17.05
N HIS A 151 19.77 -26.30 16.17
CA HIS A 151 20.62 -25.65 15.18
C HIS A 151 19.84 -25.22 13.94
N LEU A 152 20.30 -24.14 13.29
CA LEU A 152 19.67 -23.61 12.09
C LEU A 152 20.03 -24.45 10.86
N VAL A 153 19.02 -25.05 10.25
CA VAL A 153 19.14 -25.80 9.00
C VAL A 153 18.58 -24.97 7.85
N ALA A 154 19.37 -24.84 6.79
CA ALA A 154 18.98 -24.16 5.55
C ALA A 154 18.79 -25.19 4.44
N THR A 155 17.56 -25.37 3.97
CA THR A 155 17.23 -26.28 2.88
C THR A 155 17.03 -25.51 1.59
N LYS A 156 17.80 -25.87 0.55
CA LYS A 156 17.63 -25.31 -0.79
C LYS A 156 16.46 -25.98 -1.50
N LYS A 157 15.46 -25.21 -1.91
CA LYS A 157 14.28 -25.68 -2.62
C LYS A 157 14.23 -25.08 -4.02
N ARG A 158 13.90 -25.88 -5.02
CA ARG A 158 13.71 -25.43 -6.39
C ARG A 158 12.35 -24.74 -6.55
N LEU A 159 12.30 -23.68 -7.36
CA LEU A 159 11.08 -22.89 -7.61
C LEU A 159 10.25 -23.48 -8.75
N PHE A 160 10.92 -24.07 -9.75
CA PHE A 160 10.30 -24.62 -10.95
C PHE A 160 10.74 -26.07 -11.16
N ASP A 161 9.87 -26.86 -11.76
CA ASP A 161 10.18 -28.19 -12.24
C ASP A 161 10.89 -28.13 -13.62
N ASP A 162 11.60 -29.20 -14.03
CA ASP A 162 12.34 -29.23 -15.31
C ASP A 162 11.44 -29.10 -16.54
N ASP A 163 10.17 -29.51 -16.41
CA ASP A 163 9.16 -29.48 -17.47
C ASP A 163 8.30 -28.21 -17.44
N ASP A 164 8.55 -27.29 -16.50
CA ASP A 164 7.78 -26.05 -16.38
C ASP A 164 8.14 -25.08 -17.50
N PHE A 165 7.14 -24.54 -18.18
CA PHE A 165 7.31 -23.46 -19.14
C PHE A 165 7.22 -22.10 -18.43
N VAL A 166 8.34 -21.41 -18.30
CA VAL A 166 8.45 -20.14 -17.58
C VAL A 166 8.55 -18.97 -18.55
N VAL A 167 7.66 -17.98 -18.39
CA VAL A 167 7.63 -16.74 -19.19
C VAL A 167 7.80 -15.54 -18.27
N ASN A 168 8.65 -14.58 -18.68
CA ASN A 168 8.79 -13.30 -18.01
C ASN A 168 7.89 -12.25 -18.69
N ILE A 169 7.00 -11.62 -17.90
CA ILE A 169 6.22 -10.46 -18.31
C ILE A 169 6.81 -9.24 -17.60
N GLY A 170 7.31 -8.28 -18.38
CA GLY A 170 8.16 -7.20 -17.83
C GLY A 170 9.64 -7.60 -17.72
N PRO A 171 10.51 -6.78 -17.10
CA PRO A 171 10.19 -5.56 -16.31
C PRO A 171 9.71 -4.37 -17.12
N ASN A 172 9.98 -4.29 -18.41
CA ASN A 172 9.57 -3.21 -19.29
C ASN A 172 8.42 -3.68 -20.20
N HIS A 173 7.19 -3.62 -19.67
CA HIS A 173 5.98 -3.99 -20.38
C HIS A 173 4.88 -2.95 -20.15
N PRO A 174 4.15 -2.51 -21.21
CA PRO A 174 3.14 -1.45 -21.07
C PRO A 174 2.04 -1.77 -20.04
N SER A 175 1.61 -3.02 -20.00
CA SER A 175 0.49 -3.46 -19.16
C SER A 175 0.86 -3.72 -17.69
N THR A 176 2.11 -3.51 -17.28
CA THR A 176 2.50 -3.58 -15.86
C THR A 176 2.39 -2.24 -15.15
N HIS A 177 2.01 -1.17 -15.85
CA HIS A 177 1.89 0.20 -15.36
C HIS A 177 3.11 0.68 -14.56
N GLY A 178 4.29 0.19 -14.94
CA GLY A 178 5.57 0.49 -14.31
C GLY A 178 6.58 -0.63 -14.50
N VAL A 179 7.68 -0.60 -13.72
CA VAL A 179 8.79 -1.55 -13.85
C VAL A 179 8.56 -2.72 -12.90
N LEU A 180 7.81 -3.71 -13.36
CA LEU A 180 7.47 -4.94 -12.64
C LEU A 180 7.76 -6.15 -13.53
N ARG A 181 8.47 -7.14 -13.01
CA ARG A 181 8.65 -8.43 -13.69
C ARG A 181 7.80 -9.50 -13.00
N LEU A 182 6.93 -10.13 -13.75
CA LEU A 182 6.15 -11.28 -13.31
C LEU A 182 6.71 -12.53 -13.99
N GLN A 183 7.40 -13.36 -13.22
CA GLN A 183 7.89 -14.64 -13.69
C GLN A 183 6.74 -15.64 -13.55
N THR A 184 6.16 -16.01 -14.70
CA THR A 184 4.91 -16.77 -14.78
C THR A 184 5.20 -18.18 -15.27
N VAL A 185 4.82 -19.16 -14.47
CA VAL A 185 4.88 -20.59 -14.82
C VAL A 185 3.56 -20.97 -15.49
N LEU A 186 3.64 -21.57 -16.67
CA LEU A 186 2.49 -21.92 -17.49
C LEU A 186 2.35 -23.44 -17.67
N ASP A 187 1.08 -23.88 -17.73
CA ASP A 187 0.64 -25.16 -18.24
C ASP A 187 -0.20 -24.91 -19.50
N GLY A 188 0.42 -25.00 -20.66
CA GLY A 188 -0.14 -24.54 -21.92
C GLY A 188 -0.39 -23.02 -21.89
N GLU A 189 -1.66 -22.59 -21.99
CA GLU A 189 -2.07 -21.19 -21.89
C GLU A 189 -2.49 -20.77 -20.47
N LYS A 190 -2.53 -21.72 -19.52
CA LYS A 190 -2.98 -21.47 -18.16
C LYS A 190 -1.83 -21.15 -17.22
N VAL A 191 -2.08 -20.21 -16.34
CA VAL A 191 -1.15 -19.84 -15.27
C VAL A 191 -1.15 -20.93 -14.20
N LYS A 192 0.02 -21.53 -13.95
CA LYS A 192 0.25 -22.47 -12.85
C LYS A 192 0.69 -21.73 -11.58
N ARG A 193 1.59 -20.74 -11.73
CA ARG A 193 2.09 -19.91 -10.64
C ARG A 193 2.70 -18.60 -11.14
N ILE A 194 2.72 -17.58 -10.29
CA ILE A 194 3.36 -16.29 -10.55
C ILE A 194 4.31 -15.95 -9.41
N TYR A 195 5.53 -15.56 -9.78
CA TYR A 195 6.52 -15.02 -8.86
C TYR A 195 6.77 -13.55 -9.23
N PRO A 196 6.30 -12.59 -8.42
CA PRO A 196 6.60 -11.18 -8.65
C PRO A 196 8.05 -10.88 -8.27
N HIS A 197 8.75 -10.15 -9.16
CA HIS A 197 10.06 -9.59 -8.91
C HIS A 197 9.92 -8.08 -8.80
N LEU A 198 10.16 -7.57 -7.62
CA LEU A 198 10.05 -6.16 -7.22
C LEU A 198 11.44 -5.53 -7.13
N GLY A 199 11.50 -4.23 -6.83
CA GLY A 199 12.74 -3.53 -6.49
C GLY A 199 13.44 -2.84 -7.65
N TYR A 200 12.96 -2.95 -8.90
CA TYR A 200 13.60 -2.29 -10.05
C TYR A 200 13.68 -0.76 -9.91
N ILE A 201 12.76 -0.17 -9.17
CA ILE A 201 12.71 1.26 -8.88
C ILE A 201 12.78 1.54 -7.37
N HIS A 202 13.31 0.59 -6.59
CA HIS A 202 13.53 0.79 -5.16
C HIS A 202 14.56 1.89 -4.90
N ARG A 203 14.20 2.86 -4.05
CA ARG A 203 14.98 4.08 -3.79
C ARG A 203 15.47 4.18 -2.36
N GLY A 204 15.15 3.22 -1.49
CA GLY A 204 15.55 3.22 -0.09
C GLY A 204 14.97 4.36 0.75
N ILE A 205 13.72 4.78 0.47
CA ILE A 205 13.08 5.94 1.09
C ILE A 205 13.03 5.81 2.61
N GLU A 206 12.69 4.64 3.13
CA GLU A 206 12.60 4.40 4.57
C GLU A 206 13.96 4.61 5.26
N LYS A 207 15.07 4.21 4.61
CA LYS A 207 16.42 4.47 5.13
C LYS A 207 16.80 5.95 5.04
N MET A 208 16.45 6.61 3.93
CA MET A 208 16.71 8.06 3.80
C MET A 208 15.99 8.87 4.88
N TRP A 209 14.76 8.48 5.24
CA TRP A 209 14.00 9.17 6.28
C TRP A 209 14.69 9.18 7.65
N GLU A 210 15.45 8.15 8.01
CA GLU A 210 16.21 8.10 9.27
C GLU A 210 17.24 9.25 9.38
N GLY A 211 17.77 9.71 8.25
CA GLY A 211 18.72 10.83 8.16
C GLY A 211 18.08 12.21 7.96
N MET A 212 16.75 12.27 7.75
CA MET A 212 16.02 13.51 7.43
C MET A 212 15.30 14.06 8.67
N THR A 213 15.14 15.38 8.71
CA THR A 213 14.21 15.99 9.67
C THR A 213 12.77 15.74 9.25
N TYR A 214 11.81 15.74 10.20
CA TYR A 214 10.40 15.50 9.89
C TYR A 214 9.85 16.34 8.73
N PRO A 215 10.11 17.66 8.60
CA PRO A 215 9.66 18.41 7.42
C PRO A 215 10.31 17.97 6.10
N GLN A 216 11.54 17.45 6.13
CA GLN A 216 12.23 16.98 4.92
C GLN A 216 11.66 15.64 4.42
N THR A 217 11.16 14.78 5.33
CA THR A 217 10.56 13.50 4.95
C THR A 217 9.37 13.67 4.00
N LEU A 218 8.64 14.78 4.10
CA LEU A 218 7.49 15.09 3.27
C LEU A 218 7.82 15.17 1.77
N ALA A 219 9.06 15.51 1.41
CA ALA A 219 9.46 15.68 0.01
C ALA A 219 9.44 14.38 -0.81
N LEU A 220 9.46 13.22 -0.15
CA LEU A 220 9.53 11.91 -0.80
C LEU A 220 8.16 11.23 -0.95
N THR A 221 7.17 11.58 -0.13
CA THR A 221 5.88 10.88 -0.06
C THR A 221 5.04 10.99 -1.33
N ASP A 222 4.96 12.16 -1.91
CA ASP A 222 4.13 12.41 -3.10
C ASP A 222 4.60 11.62 -4.33
N ARG A 223 5.84 11.12 -4.31
CA ARG A 223 6.47 10.36 -5.39
C ARG A 223 6.36 8.85 -5.24
N LEU A 224 5.69 8.37 -4.19
CA LEU A 224 5.40 6.96 -3.97
C LEU A 224 4.26 6.50 -4.88
N ASN A 225 3.13 7.15 -4.74
CA ASN A 225 2.00 6.96 -5.64
C ASN A 225 1.55 8.34 -6.13
N TYR A 226 1.91 8.67 -7.35
CA TYR A 226 1.60 9.96 -7.94
C TYR A 226 0.10 10.17 -8.23
N LEU A 227 -0.71 9.10 -8.13
CA LEU A 227 -2.17 9.15 -8.28
C LEU A 227 -2.90 9.33 -6.94
N SER A 228 -2.21 9.10 -5.82
CA SER A 228 -2.72 9.30 -4.45
C SER A 228 -1.75 10.15 -3.63
N ALA A 229 -1.06 11.09 -4.28
CA ALA A 229 0.05 11.85 -3.70
C ALA A 229 -0.34 12.57 -2.41
N MET A 230 -1.48 13.28 -2.40
CA MET A 230 -1.96 13.97 -1.21
C MET A 230 -2.31 13.01 -0.08
N MET A 231 -2.96 11.87 -0.38
CA MET A 231 -3.33 10.88 0.63
C MET A 231 -2.11 10.23 1.28
N HIS A 232 -1.05 9.92 0.50
CA HIS A 232 0.21 9.42 1.06
C HIS A 232 0.85 10.44 2.00
N ARG A 233 0.88 11.71 1.58
CA ARG A 233 1.37 12.78 2.43
C ARG A 233 0.49 12.99 3.65
N HIS A 234 -0.84 12.82 3.52
CA HIS A 234 -1.79 12.88 4.62
C HIS A 234 -1.45 11.87 5.72
N ALA A 235 -1.21 10.62 5.36
CA ALA A 235 -0.80 9.60 6.34
C ALA A 235 0.50 9.98 7.06
N LEU A 236 1.49 10.54 6.34
CA LEU A 236 2.75 10.96 6.95
C LEU A 236 2.59 12.17 7.87
N VAL A 237 1.87 13.20 7.45
CA VAL A 237 1.63 14.35 8.35
C VAL A 237 0.77 13.93 9.54
N GLY A 238 -0.23 13.08 9.32
CA GLY A 238 -1.14 12.60 10.36
C GLY A 238 -0.42 11.82 11.47
N VAL A 239 0.52 10.93 11.14
CA VAL A 239 1.28 10.20 12.17
C VAL A 239 2.18 11.14 12.98
N ILE A 240 2.74 12.18 12.36
CA ILE A 240 3.59 13.17 13.03
C ILE A 240 2.72 14.10 13.90
N GLU A 241 1.60 14.57 13.39
CA GLU A 241 0.65 15.44 14.09
C GLU A 241 0.07 14.73 15.32
N GLU A 242 -0.32 13.46 15.18
CA GLU A 242 -0.79 12.63 16.29
C GLU A 242 0.31 12.42 17.34
N GLY A 243 1.53 12.10 16.90
CA GLY A 243 2.69 11.94 17.80
C GLY A 243 3.05 13.21 18.57
N MET A 244 2.80 14.37 17.99
CA MET A 244 3.01 15.69 18.62
C MET A 244 1.81 16.19 19.40
N GLY A 245 0.63 15.57 19.25
CA GLY A 245 -0.62 16.05 19.82
C GLY A 245 -1.06 17.40 19.28
N ILE A 246 -0.89 17.63 17.95
CA ILE A 246 -1.31 18.88 17.31
C ILE A 246 -2.82 18.84 17.06
N GLU A 247 -3.54 19.78 17.64
CA GLU A 247 -4.96 20.00 17.33
C GLU A 247 -5.08 20.89 16.09
N LEU A 248 -5.71 20.37 15.06
CA LEU A 248 -5.94 21.09 13.80
C LEU A 248 -7.24 21.92 13.88
N SER A 249 -7.31 23.00 13.07
CA SER A 249 -8.55 23.77 12.94
C SER A 249 -9.58 23.02 12.09
N ASP A 250 -10.87 23.30 12.32
CA ASP A 250 -11.94 22.74 11.49
C ASP A 250 -11.73 23.05 10.01
N ARG A 251 -11.23 24.25 9.68
CA ARG A 251 -10.92 24.65 8.29
C ARG A 251 -9.93 23.66 7.63
N ILE A 252 -8.90 23.24 8.35
CA ILE A 252 -7.90 22.27 7.84
C ILE A 252 -8.56 20.95 7.53
N HIS A 253 -9.41 20.45 8.43
CA HIS A 253 -10.15 19.19 8.24
C HIS A 253 -11.05 19.25 7.00
N TYR A 254 -11.77 20.36 6.80
CA TYR A 254 -12.60 20.56 5.60
C TYR A 254 -11.77 20.54 4.31
N ILE A 255 -10.67 21.30 4.28
CA ILE A 255 -9.80 21.39 3.11
C ILE A 255 -9.20 20.01 2.79
N ARG A 256 -8.65 19.31 3.79
CA ARG A 256 -8.03 18.00 3.57
C ARG A 256 -9.04 16.97 3.06
N THR A 257 -10.23 16.88 3.66
CA THR A 257 -11.27 15.95 3.23
C THR A 257 -11.69 16.21 1.78
N ILE A 258 -11.92 17.47 1.40
CA ILE A 258 -12.32 17.81 0.01
C ILE A 258 -11.18 17.50 -0.97
N MET A 259 -9.95 17.82 -0.63
CA MET A 259 -8.81 17.60 -1.51
C MET A 259 -8.47 16.11 -1.66
N ASP A 260 -8.61 15.31 -0.63
CA ASP A 260 -8.46 13.85 -0.70
C ASP A 260 -9.51 13.24 -1.63
N GLU A 261 -10.77 13.70 -1.57
CA GLU A 261 -11.80 13.19 -2.45
C GLU A 261 -11.63 13.67 -3.91
N LEU A 262 -11.12 14.89 -4.14
CA LEU A 262 -10.73 15.34 -5.48
C LEU A 262 -9.58 14.46 -6.04
N GLN A 263 -8.59 14.14 -5.22
CA GLN A 263 -7.50 13.24 -5.62
C GLN A 263 -8.02 11.81 -5.88
N ARG A 264 -8.99 11.33 -5.12
CA ARG A 264 -9.62 10.02 -5.36
C ARG A 264 -10.34 9.99 -6.70
N ILE A 265 -11.09 11.03 -7.04
CA ILE A 265 -11.73 11.18 -8.35
C ILE A 265 -10.68 11.19 -9.46
N ASP A 266 -9.60 11.94 -9.30
CA ASP A 266 -8.47 12.00 -10.24
C ASP A 266 -7.88 10.61 -10.51
N SER A 267 -7.61 9.86 -9.44
CA SER A 267 -7.05 8.50 -9.50
C SER A 267 -8.02 7.51 -10.18
N HIS A 268 -9.28 7.52 -9.78
CA HIS A 268 -10.28 6.61 -10.35
C HIS A 268 -10.53 6.88 -11.85
N LEU A 269 -10.52 8.14 -12.27
CA LEU A 269 -10.62 8.47 -13.70
C LEU A 269 -9.44 7.93 -14.50
N LEU A 270 -8.23 8.00 -13.95
CA LEU A 270 -7.06 7.39 -14.61
C LEU A 270 -7.17 5.86 -14.64
N TYR A 271 -7.54 5.23 -13.52
CA TYR A 271 -7.76 3.78 -13.45
C TYR A 271 -8.74 3.31 -14.52
N LEU A 272 -9.90 3.96 -14.64
CA LEU A 272 -10.93 3.63 -15.62
C LEU A 272 -10.40 3.78 -17.05
N GLY A 273 -9.67 4.86 -17.32
CA GLY A 273 -9.05 5.09 -18.62
C GLY A 273 -8.00 4.03 -18.96
N CYS A 274 -7.08 3.73 -18.06
CA CYS A 274 -6.03 2.74 -18.29
C CYS A 274 -6.62 1.33 -18.47
N THR A 275 -7.58 0.93 -17.66
CA THR A 275 -8.29 -0.35 -17.81
C THR A 275 -8.97 -0.44 -19.19
N ALA A 276 -9.62 0.63 -19.62
CA ALA A 276 -10.23 0.69 -20.95
C ALA A 276 -9.17 0.58 -22.07
N GLN A 277 -8.03 1.26 -21.93
CA GLN A 277 -6.94 1.20 -22.90
C GLN A 277 -6.33 -0.20 -23.00
N ASP A 278 -6.10 -0.88 -21.88
CA ASP A 278 -5.54 -2.23 -21.85
C ASP A 278 -6.46 -3.25 -22.52
N LEU A 279 -7.76 -3.00 -22.50
CA LEU A 279 -8.76 -3.79 -23.24
C LEU A 279 -9.01 -3.30 -24.68
N GLY A 280 -8.25 -2.29 -25.15
CA GLY A 280 -8.31 -1.77 -26.51
C GLY A 280 -9.39 -0.70 -26.75
N ALA A 281 -10.05 -0.19 -25.70
CA ALA A 281 -11.10 0.82 -25.80
C ALA A 281 -10.54 2.26 -25.69
N LEU A 282 -9.74 2.68 -26.68
CA LEU A 282 -9.05 3.99 -26.67
C LEU A 282 -10.02 5.18 -26.51
N THR A 283 -11.23 5.12 -27.07
CA THR A 283 -12.21 6.20 -26.94
C THR A 283 -12.62 6.43 -25.48
N ALA A 284 -12.86 5.36 -24.71
CA ALA A 284 -13.19 5.44 -23.31
C ALA A 284 -12.01 6.03 -22.49
N PHE A 285 -10.77 5.63 -22.80
CA PHE A 285 -9.56 6.24 -22.23
C PHE A 285 -9.56 7.76 -22.45
N LEU A 286 -9.76 8.22 -23.68
CA LEU A 286 -9.74 9.66 -24.00
C LEU A 286 -10.84 10.44 -23.27
N TYR A 287 -12.02 9.85 -23.04
CA TYR A 287 -13.09 10.48 -22.28
C TYR A 287 -12.70 10.64 -20.80
N CYS A 288 -12.17 9.61 -20.18
CA CYS A 288 -11.68 9.70 -18.81
C CYS A 288 -10.55 10.76 -18.67
N MET A 289 -9.62 10.81 -19.63
CA MET A 289 -8.54 11.82 -19.62
C MET A 289 -9.05 13.24 -19.83
N ARG A 290 -10.04 13.45 -20.72
CA ARG A 290 -10.71 14.75 -20.91
C ARG A 290 -11.28 15.28 -19.59
N ASP A 291 -11.96 14.41 -18.85
CA ASP A 291 -12.69 14.82 -17.65
C ASP A 291 -11.73 14.95 -16.44
N ARG A 292 -10.69 14.13 -16.42
CA ARG A 292 -9.58 14.24 -15.46
C ARG A 292 -8.90 15.62 -15.52
N GLU A 293 -8.75 16.21 -16.70
CA GLU A 293 -8.19 17.56 -16.86
C GLU A 293 -8.97 18.63 -16.06
N HIS A 294 -10.29 18.49 -15.95
CA HIS A 294 -11.10 19.42 -15.15
C HIS A 294 -10.82 19.30 -13.65
N VAL A 295 -10.56 18.08 -13.15
CA VAL A 295 -10.18 17.83 -11.74
C VAL A 295 -8.80 18.44 -11.47
N LEU A 296 -7.83 18.16 -12.35
CA LEU A 296 -6.47 18.68 -12.24
C LEU A 296 -6.44 20.22 -12.24
N ASN A 297 -7.28 20.89 -13.04
CA ASN A 297 -7.36 22.35 -13.06
C ASN A 297 -7.83 22.91 -11.70
N VAL A 298 -8.83 22.31 -11.08
CA VAL A 298 -9.31 22.75 -9.75
C VAL A 298 -8.23 22.55 -8.68
N MET A 299 -7.51 21.42 -8.72
CA MET A 299 -6.41 21.18 -7.78
C MET A 299 -5.24 22.14 -8.00
N GLU A 300 -4.85 22.39 -9.27
CA GLU A 300 -3.75 23.30 -9.62
C GLU A 300 -4.00 24.73 -9.16
N GLU A 301 -5.21 25.26 -9.32
CA GLU A 301 -5.58 26.61 -8.88
C GLU A 301 -5.31 26.83 -7.39
N THR A 302 -5.47 25.81 -6.56
CA THR A 302 -5.28 25.90 -5.10
C THR A 302 -3.88 25.48 -4.67
N THR A 303 -3.33 24.43 -5.25
CA THR A 303 -2.07 23.82 -4.79
C THR A 303 -0.85 24.25 -5.58
N GLY A 304 -1.04 24.75 -6.80
CA GLY A 304 0.02 25.06 -7.78
C GLY A 304 0.58 23.84 -8.48
N GLY A 305 0.09 22.63 -8.18
CA GLY A 305 0.54 21.37 -8.77
C GLY A 305 -0.60 20.57 -9.38
N ARG A 306 -0.33 19.91 -10.53
CA ARG A 306 -1.33 19.07 -11.21
C ARG A 306 -1.26 17.61 -10.77
N LEU A 307 -0.06 17.09 -10.50
CA LEU A 307 0.17 15.68 -10.21
C LEU A 307 0.81 15.45 -8.84
N ILE A 308 1.88 16.17 -8.53
CA ILE A 308 2.60 16.11 -7.26
C ILE A 308 2.39 17.44 -6.56
N GLN A 309 1.34 17.56 -5.76
CA GLN A 309 0.85 18.83 -5.25
C GLN A 309 1.69 19.39 -4.10
N ASN A 310 2.35 18.55 -3.31
CA ASN A 310 3.11 18.95 -2.11
C ASN A 310 2.31 19.83 -1.14
N TYR A 311 1.01 19.60 -1.03
CA TYR A 311 0.09 20.56 -0.43
C TYR A 311 -0.03 20.44 1.08
N TYR A 312 -0.09 19.22 1.64
CA TYR A 312 -0.17 19.06 3.09
C TYR A 312 1.19 19.24 3.75
N ARG A 313 1.18 19.85 4.92
CA ARG A 313 2.36 20.03 5.78
C ARG A 313 1.97 19.80 7.23
N ILE A 314 2.96 19.57 8.08
CA ILE A 314 2.74 19.35 9.51
C ILE A 314 2.09 20.58 10.12
N GLY A 315 0.87 20.43 10.63
CA GLY A 315 0.04 21.50 11.17
C GLY A 315 -0.94 22.13 10.16
N GLY A 316 -1.15 21.54 8.98
CA GLY A 316 -2.19 22.02 8.04
C GLY A 316 -1.83 21.94 6.56
N CYS A 317 -2.08 23.01 5.82
CA CYS A 317 -1.89 23.12 4.39
C CYS A 317 -0.80 24.14 4.03
N GLN A 318 -0.23 24.04 2.82
CA GLN A 318 0.83 24.92 2.32
C GLN A 318 0.32 26.33 2.00
N ALA A 319 -0.91 26.42 1.50
CA ALA A 319 -1.61 27.65 1.17
C ALA A 319 -3.10 27.48 1.52
N ASP A 320 -3.81 28.60 1.63
CA ASP A 320 -5.27 28.58 1.71
C ASP A 320 -5.88 28.25 0.35
N ILE A 321 -7.16 27.90 0.33
CA ILE A 321 -7.90 27.64 -0.90
C ILE A 321 -8.00 28.92 -1.75
N ASP A 322 -7.95 28.74 -3.08
CA ASP A 322 -8.18 29.81 -4.02
C ASP A 322 -9.57 30.44 -3.82
N PRO A 323 -9.77 31.76 -3.97
CA PRO A 323 -11.07 32.40 -3.85
C PRO A 323 -12.18 31.83 -4.73
N LYS A 324 -11.82 31.20 -5.85
CA LYS A 324 -12.77 30.54 -6.77
C LYS A 324 -12.93 29.04 -6.52
N PHE A 325 -12.20 28.49 -5.56
CA PHE A 325 -12.19 27.06 -5.29
C PHE A 325 -13.60 26.49 -5.09
N VAL A 326 -14.42 27.14 -4.27
CA VAL A 326 -15.80 26.71 -4.01
C VAL A 326 -16.63 26.70 -5.30
N GLU A 327 -16.58 27.77 -6.08
CA GLU A 327 -17.31 27.90 -7.35
C GLU A 327 -16.87 26.84 -8.36
N ASN A 328 -15.54 26.71 -8.55
CA ASN A 328 -14.96 25.78 -9.53
C ASN A 328 -15.22 24.32 -9.14
N THR A 329 -15.12 23.97 -7.87
CA THR A 329 -15.43 22.60 -7.36
C THR A 329 -16.91 22.27 -7.56
N LYS A 330 -17.83 23.17 -7.25
CA LYS A 330 -19.28 22.98 -7.50
C LYS A 330 -19.58 22.77 -8.98
N ARG A 331 -18.95 23.57 -9.85
CA ARG A 331 -19.07 23.42 -11.30
C ARG A 331 -18.54 22.06 -11.77
N LEU A 332 -17.41 21.62 -11.22
CA LEU A 332 -16.82 20.31 -11.48
C LEU A 332 -17.76 19.18 -11.08
N CYS A 333 -18.30 19.19 -9.85
CA CYS A 333 -19.24 18.15 -9.38
C CYS A 333 -20.46 18.04 -10.29
N LYS A 334 -21.06 19.18 -10.65
CA LYS A 334 -22.19 19.23 -11.58
C LYS A 334 -21.85 18.68 -12.98
N TYR A 335 -20.63 18.93 -13.44
CA TYR A 335 -20.14 18.45 -14.73
C TYR A 335 -19.89 16.93 -14.70
N LEU A 336 -19.21 16.42 -13.68
CA LEU A 336 -18.78 15.02 -13.63
C LEU A 336 -19.93 14.02 -13.44
N ARG A 337 -20.98 14.37 -12.69
CA ARG A 337 -22.10 13.44 -12.42
C ARG A 337 -22.68 12.75 -13.67
N PRO A 338 -23.04 13.47 -14.75
CA PRO A 338 -23.52 12.82 -15.98
C PRO A 338 -22.39 12.09 -16.75
N MET A 339 -21.11 12.50 -16.57
CA MET A 339 -19.99 11.83 -17.26
C MET A 339 -19.73 10.44 -16.71
N ILE A 340 -20.01 10.18 -15.43
CA ILE A 340 -19.91 8.84 -14.86
C ILE A 340 -20.85 7.85 -15.58
N GLN A 341 -22.05 8.28 -15.94
CA GLN A 341 -22.96 7.45 -16.75
C GLN A 341 -22.42 7.25 -18.18
N GLU A 342 -21.78 8.27 -18.76
CA GLU A 342 -21.15 8.15 -20.09
C GLU A 342 -20.06 7.05 -20.10
N TYR A 343 -19.28 6.89 -19.02
CA TYR A 343 -18.28 5.81 -18.92
C TYR A 343 -18.92 4.43 -18.87
N LEU A 344 -20.06 4.28 -18.19
CA LEU A 344 -20.82 3.04 -18.19
C LEU A 344 -21.37 2.74 -19.59
N ASP A 345 -22.02 3.71 -20.24
CA ASP A 345 -22.62 3.55 -21.57
C ASP A 345 -21.59 3.21 -22.65
N VAL A 346 -20.41 3.83 -22.60
CA VAL A 346 -19.37 3.64 -23.63
C VAL A 346 -18.52 2.40 -23.38
N PHE A 347 -18.25 2.06 -22.13
CA PHE A 347 -17.33 0.98 -21.80
C PHE A 347 -17.91 -0.04 -20.81
N GLY A 348 -18.43 0.37 -19.65
CA GLY A 348 -18.85 -0.54 -18.59
C GLY A 348 -19.93 -1.54 -19.02
N ASP A 349 -20.98 -1.06 -19.70
CA ASP A 349 -22.13 -1.88 -20.13
C ASP A 349 -21.90 -2.55 -21.50
N ASN A 350 -20.68 -2.43 -22.06
CA ASN A 350 -20.33 -3.06 -23.32
C ASN A 350 -20.13 -4.57 -23.14
N VAL A 351 -20.72 -5.36 -24.04
CA VAL A 351 -20.63 -6.83 -24.01
C VAL A 351 -19.18 -7.34 -24.08
N ILE A 352 -18.30 -6.64 -24.79
CA ILE A 352 -16.88 -7.00 -24.89
C ILE A 352 -16.20 -6.79 -23.55
N THR A 353 -16.44 -5.64 -22.90
CA THR A 353 -15.92 -5.33 -21.57
C THR A 353 -16.39 -6.37 -20.55
N HIS A 354 -17.69 -6.67 -20.54
CA HIS A 354 -18.24 -7.69 -19.66
C HIS A 354 -17.58 -9.05 -19.87
N ASN A 355 -17.41 -9.50 -21.11
CA ASN A 355 -16.77 -10.78 -21.42
C ASN A 355 -15.27 -10.82 -21.06
N ARG A 356 -14.60 -9.66 -20.95
CA ARG A 356 -13.18 -9.55 -20.61
C ARG A 356 -12.93 -9.37 -19.12
N LEU A 357 -13.90 -8.89 -18.35
CA LEU A 357 -13.75 -8.59 -16.93
C LEU A 357 -14.51 -9.59 -16.03
N ALA A 358 -15.69 -10.06 -16.46
CA ALA A 358 -16.51 -10.95 -15.65
C ALA A 358 -15.86 -12.34 -15.50
N GLY A 359 -15.75 -12.82 -14.27
CA GLY A 359 -15.12 -14.09 -13.93
C GLY A 359 -13.60 -14.11 -14.06
N VAL A 360 -12.96 -12.97 -14.34
CA VAL A 360 -11.51 -12.85 -14.49
C VAL A 360 -10.87 -12.39 -13.17
N GLY A 361 -9.79 -13.09 -12.74
CA GLY A 361 -9.08 -12.82 -11.51
C GLY A 361 -9.96 -12.89 -10.26
N PRO A 362 -10.76 -13.94 -10.05
CA PRO A 362 -11.66 -14.04 -8.92
C PRO A 362 -10.88 -14.20 -7.60
N MET A 363 -11.34 -13.56 -6.53
CA MET A 363 -10.78 -13.72 -5.18
C MET A 363 -11.87 -13.52 -4.13
N GLY A 364 -12.17 -14.57 -3.37
CA GLY A 364 -13.20 -14.55 -2.34
C GLY A 364 -12.84 -13.69 -1.13
N LEU A 365 -13.85 -13.41 -0.28
CA LEU A 365 -13.72 -12.56 0.90
C LEU A 365 -12.61 -13.03 1.87
N GLU A 366 -12.60 -14.30 2.20
CA GLU A 366 -11.63 -14.89 3.14
C GLU A 366 -10.19 -14.74 2.61
N ASP A 367 -10.00 -14.99 1.31
CA ASP A 367 -8.70 -14.80 0.68
C ASP A 367 -8.29 -13.33 0.63
N CYS A 368 -9.22 -12.40 0.35
CA CYS A 368 -8.93 -10.96 0.39
C CYS A 368 -8.42 -10.52 1.77
N ILE A 369 -9.05 -10.96 2.84
CA ILE A 369 -8.63 -10.69 4.22
C ILE A 369 -7.26 -11.32 4.49
N ASN A 370 -7.09 -12.59 4.13
CA ASN A 370 -5.86 -13.35 4.38
C ASN A 370 -4.64 -12.79 3.65
N TYR A 371 -4.82 -12.29 2.41
CA TYR A 371 -3.77 -11.63 1.62
C TYR A 371 -3.65 -10.13 1.89
N GLY A 372 -4.56 -9.54 2.70
CA GLY A 372 -4.56 -8.11 3.00
C GLY A 372 -4.90 -7.23 1.80
N VAL A 373 -5.77 -7.71 0.91
CA VAL A 373 -6.24 -7.00 -0.29
C VAL A 373 -7.27 -5.96 0.10
N THR A 374 -6.83 -4.75 0.44
CA THR A 374 -7.69 -3.62 0.81
C THR A 374 -8.17 -2.83 -0.41
N GLY A 375 -8.94 -1.77 -0.17
CA GLY A 375 -9.44 -0.88 -1.21
C GLY A 375 -10.55 -1.47 -2.07
N PRO A 376 -10.80 -0.89 -3.26
CA PRO A 376 -11.82 -1.36 -4.18
C PRO A 376 -11.68 -2.84 -4.53
N ALA A 377 -10.44 -3.37 -4.58
CA ALA A 377 -10.19 -4.78 -4.87
C ALA A 377 -10.77 -5.72 -3.79
N GLY A 378 -10.61 -5.38 -2.50
CA GLY A 378 -11.20 -6.13 -1.40
C GLY A 378 -12.70 -5.88 -1.26
N ARG A 379 -13.16 -4.64 -1.49
CA ARG A 379 -14.58 -4.30 -1.48
C ARG A 379 -15.38 -5.01 -2.58
N ALA A 380 -14.75 -5.33 -3.71
CA ALA A 380 -15.35 -6.16 -4.76
C ALA A 380 -15.70 -7.59 -4.28
N ALA A 381 -15.04 -8.08 -3.24
CA ALA A 381 -15.33 -9.36 -2.59
C ALA A 381 -16.29 -9.25 -1.39
N GLY A 382 -16.86 -8.08 -1.13
CA GLY A 382 -17.77 -7.83 -0.01
C GLY A 382 -17.10 -7.46 1.29
N TRP A 383 -15.77 -7.31 1.31
CA TRP A 383 -15.06 -6.88 2.51
C TRP A 383 -15.25 -5.39 2.76
N LYS A 384 -15.89 -5.06 3.86
CA LYS A 384 -16.03 -3.69 4.35
C LYS A 384 -14.70 -3.24 4.97
N ASN A 385 -13.80 -2.73 4.12
CA ASN A 385 -12.42 -2.43 4.51
C ASN A 385 -12.04 -0.95 4.40
N ASP A 386 -12.99 -0.07 4.13
CA ASP A 386 -12.70 1.35 3.92
C ASP A 386 -12.23 2.01 5.22
N THR A 387 -10.97 2.47 5.21
CA THR A 387 -10.33 3.10 6.37
C THR A 387 -11.08 4.35 6.84
N ARG A 388 -11.76 5.07 5.93
CA ARG A 388 -12.60 6.24 6.27
C ARG A 388 -13.80 5.88 7.16
N LYS A 389 -14.26 4.63 7.11
CA LYS A 389 -15.33 4.09 7.96
C LYS A 389 -14.80 3.36 9.18
N ARG A 390 -13.73 2.57 9.00
CA ARG A 390 -13.16 1.73 10.07
C ARG A 390 -12.37 2.52 11.10
N HIS A 391 -11.59 3.49 10.65
CA HIS A 391 -10.73 4.37 11.45
C HIS A 391 -10.89 5.81 10.95
N PRO A 392 -12.04 6.43 11.21
CA PRO A 392 -12.35 7.76 10.69
C PRO A 392 -11.30 8.79 11.06
N TYR A 393 -10.94 9.62 10.10
CA TYR A 393 -10.07 10.77 10.25
C TYR A 393 -10.72 11.99 9.61
N ASP A 394 -10.27 13.20 9.95
CA ASP A 394 -10.83 14.47 9.52
C ASP A 394 -12.37 14.54 9.67
N LEU A 395 -13.11 14.56 8.57
CA LEU A 395 -14.58 14.73 8.60
C LEU A 395 -15.36 13.50 8.12
N TYR A 396 -14.71 12.36 7.89
CA TYR A 396 -15.37 11.19 7.30
C TYR A 396 -16.44 10.55 8.19
N ASP A 397 -16.41 10.81 9.50
CA ASP A 397 -17.45 10.43 10.47
C ASP A 397 -18.62 11.43 10.55
N LYS A 398 -18.46 12.63 9.95
CA LYS A 398 -19.45 13.73 10.01
C LYS A 398 -20.23 13.90 8.71
N VAL A 399 -19.91 13.14 7.66
CA VAL A 399 -20.57 13.20 6.37
C VAL A 399 -21.31 11.90 6.07
N GLU A 400 -22.42 12.01 5.32
CA GLU A 400 -23.22 10.87 4.90
C GLU A 400 -22.69 10.36 3.54
N TRP A 401 -22.26 9.10 3.53
CA TRP A 401 -21.82 8.40 2.34
C TRP A 401 -21.86 6.89 2.56
N GLU A 402 -21.90 6.14 1.48
CA GLU A 402 -21.98 4.69 1.46
C GLU A 402 -20.63 4.07 1.13
N GLU A 403 -20.19 3.08 1.91
CA GLU A 403 -19.09 2.22 1.54
C GLU A 403 -19.55 1.25 0.45
N ILE A 404 -18.96 1.37 -0.73
CA ILE A 404 -19.34 0.55 -1.87
C ILE A 404 -18.73 -0.85 -1.74
N THR A 405 -19.58 -1.87 -1.71
CA THR A 405 -19.18 -3.28 -1.76
C THR A 405 -19.93 -4.02 -2.83
N MET A 406 -19.27 -5.04 -3.42
CA MET A 406 -19.83 -5.95 -4.42
C MET A 406 -19.67 -7.40 -3.92
N THR A 407 -20.13 -8.38 -4.68
CA THR A 407 -20.12 -9.79 -4.26
C THR A 407 -19.66 -10.78 -5.34
N GLY A 408 -19.41 -10.31 -6.56
CA GLY A 408 -18.96 -11.17 -7.66
C GLY A 408 -17.46 -11.51 -7.58
N CYS A 409 -16.69 -10.76 -6.78
CA CYS A 409 -15.29 -11.08 -6.44
C CYS A 409 -14.32 -11.06 -7.63
N ASP A 410 -14.68 -10.49 -8.77
CA ASP A 410 -13.93 -10.51 -10.03
C ASP A 410 -13.49 -9.11 -10.49
N SER A 411 -12.85 -9.04 -11.65
CA SER A 411 -12.37 -7.77 -12.23
C SER A 411 -13.51 -6.83 -12.62
N MET A 412 -14.70 -7.37 -12.95
CA MET A 412 -15.86 -6.55 -13.27
C MET A 412 -16.40 -5.84 -12.03
N ASP A 413 -16.48 -6.54 -10.92
CA ASP A 413 -16.88 -5.95 -9.64
C ASP A 413 -15.89 -4.90 -9.15
N ARG A 414 -14.57 -5.11 -9.36
CA ARG A 414 -13.56 -4.08 -9.07
C ARG A 414 -13.78 -2.83 -9.89
N TYR A 415 -14.07 -2.98 -11.18
CA TYR A 415 -14.42 -1.86 -12.05
C TYR A 415 -15.67 -1.11 -11.55
N TYR A 416 -16.73 -1.82 -11.18
CA TYR A 416 -17.93 -1.18 -10.64
C TYR A 416 -17.72 -0.52 -9.27
N CYS A 417 -16.84 -1.05 -8.42
CA CYS A 417 -16.46 -0.38 -7.18
C CYS A 417 -15.88 1.01 -7.46
N HIS A 418 -14.89 1.14 -8.36
CA HIS A 418 -14.30 2.42 -8.73
C HIS A 418 -15.33 3.41 -9.32
N ILE A 419 -16.20 2.94 -10.21
CA ILE A 419 -17.27 3.78 -10.78
C ILE A 419 -18.21 4.32 -9.70
N LYS A 420 -18.66 3.46 -8.80
CA LYS A 420 -19.61 3.85 -7.75
C LYS A 420 -18.96 4.75 -6.70
N GLU A 421 -17.68 4.55 -6.41
CA GLU A 421 -16.93 5.42 -5.51
C GLU A 421 -16.78 6.84 -6.04
N LEU A 422 -16.74 7.07 -7.36
CA LEU A 422 -16.81 8.42 -7.92
C LEU A 422 -18.06 9.18 -7.44
N TYR A 423 -19.22 8.53 -7.42
CA TYR A 423 -20.45 9.15 -6.90
C TYR A 423 -20.34 9.47 -5.42
N GLN A 424 -19.72 8.61 -4.63
CA GLN A 424 -19.57 8.84 -3.19
C GLN A 424 -18.59 9.98 -2.91
N SER A 425 -17.48 10.07 -3.65
CA SER A 425 -16.57 11.20 -3.55
C SER A 425 -17.24 12.54 -3.89
N LEU A 426 -18.07 12.57 -4.95
CA LEU A 426 -18.86 13.75 -5.28
C LEU A 426 -19.86 14.09 -4.16
N ASN A 427 -20.54 13.09 -3.57
CA ASN A 427 -21.48 13.28 -2.46
C ASN A 427 -20.80 13.90 -1.23
N ILE A 428 -19.59 13.42 -0.88
CA ILE A 428 -18.81 13.96 0.23
C ILE A 428 -18.43 15.42 -0.03
N ILE A 429 -17.88 15.71 -1.23
CA ILE A 429 -17.48 17.07 -1.61
C ILE A 429 -18.67 18.03 -1.55
N GLU A 430 -19.83 17.64 -2.12
CA GLU A 430 -21.02 18.50 -2.16
C GLU A 430 -21.58 18.84 -0.78
N GLN A 431 -21.44 17.96 0.22
CA GLN A 431 -21.84 18.22 1.59
C GLN A 431 -20.92 19.23 2.30
N LEU A 432 -19.64 19.24 1.95
CA LEU A 432 -18.62 20.01 2.64
C LEU A 432 -18.36 21.38 2.00
N ILE A 433 -18.44 21.47 0.67
CA ILE A 433 -17.91 22.61 -0.10
C ILE A 433 -18.54 23.97 0.22
N ASP A 434 -19.81 23.98 0.62
CA ASP A 434 -20.53 25.21 1.01
C ASP A 434 -20.35 25.58 2.49
N ASN A 435 -19.77 24.67 3.27
CA ASN A 435 -19.71 24.76 4.72
C ASN A 435 -18.28 24.93 5.27
N ILE A 436 -17.31 25.25 4.40
CA ILE A 436 -15.91 25.43 4.81
C ILE A 436 -15.86 26.63 5.79
N PRO A 437 -15.49 26.42 7.06
CA PRO A 437 -15.48 27.49 8.06
C PRO A 437 -14.33 28.47 7.80
N GLU A 438 -14.46 29.69 8.29
CA GLU A 438 -13.32 30.61 8.41
C GLU A 438 -12.37 30.11 9.49
N GLY A 439 -11.08 30.40 9.35
CA GLY A 439 -10.05 30.00 10.31
C GLY A 439 -8.69 29.82 9.68
N ASP A 440 -7.76 29.33 10.49
CA ASP A 440 -6.40 29.11 10.05
C ASP A 440 -6.30 27.83 9.19
N PHE A 441 -5.69 27.93 8.03
CA PHE A 441 -5.33 26.80 7.17
C PHE A 441 -3.99 26.15 7.56
N TYR A 442 -3.28 26.76 8.52
CA TYR A 442 -1.99 26.28 9.01
C TYR A 442 -1.74 26.70 10.45
N ILE A 443 -1.50 25.73 11.32
CA ILE A 443 -1.09 25.94 12.72
C ILE A 443 0.43 26.03 12.76
N LYS A 444 0.96 27.20 13.07
CA LYS A 444 2.39 27.48 13.03
C LYS A 444 3.18 26.56 13.96
N GLN A 445 4.11 25.84 13.39
CA GLN A 445 5.01 24.94 14.10
C GLN A 445 6.33 25.62 14.47
N LYS A 446 7.02 25.05 15.45
CA LYS A 446 8.40 25.46 15.77
C LYS A 446 9.33 25.17 14.58
N PRO A 447 10.41 25.95 14.38
CA PRO A 447 11.36 25.72 13.28
C PRO A 447 12.00 24.32 13.29
N ILE A 448 12.19 23.76 14.49
CA ILE A 448 12.69 22.39 14.68
C ILE A 448 11.55 21.58 15.28
N ILE A 449 11.05 20.62 14.52
CA ILE A 449 10.01 19.68 14.94
C ILE A 449 10.70 18.49 15.60
N LYS A 450 10.21 18.12 16.79
CA LYS A 450 10.61 16.91 17.51
C LYS A 450 9.35 16.20 17.97
N VAL A 451 9.17 14.99 17.53
CA VAL A 451 8.11 14.13 18.03
C VAL A 451 8.57 13.52 19.36
N PRO A 452 7.75 13.51 20.42
CA PRO A 452 8.08 12.85 21.69
C PRO A 452 8.50 11.38 21.48
N GLU A 453 9.13 10.79 22.49
CA GLU A 453 9.45 9.35 22.46
C GLU A 453 8.18 8.50 22.45
N GLY A 454 8.13 7.52 21.54
CA GLY A 454 7.00 6.60 21.40
C GLY A 454 6.86 6.04 20.00
N GLN A 455 5.83 5.19 19.84
CA GLN A 455 5.50 4.52 18.59
C GLN A 455 4.07 4.82 18.20
N TRP A 456 3.85 5.16 16.93
CA TRP A 456 2.54 5.50 16.37
C TRP A 456 2.33 4.83 15.03
N TYR A 457 1.06 4.56 14.72
CA TYR A 457 0.62 4.14 13.40
C TYR A 457 -0.59 4.96 12.98
N PHE A 458 -0.56 5.51 11.79
CA PHE A 458 -1.67 6.25 11.20
C PHE A 458 -1.91 5.77 9.78
N SER A 459 -3.16 5.53 9.41
CA SER A 459 -3.53 5.10 8.07
C SER A 459 -4.66 5.93 7.49
N VAL A 460 -4.66 6.04 6.19
CA VAL A 460 -5.69 6.70 5.38
C VAL A 460 -6.16 5.76 4.28
N GLU A 461 -7.35 6.00 3.75
CA GLU A 461 -7.82 5.33 2.56
C GLU A 461 -7.26 6.02 1.32
N GLY A 462 -6.26 5.43 0.68
CA GLY A 462 -5.82 5.82 -0.65
C GLY A 462 -6.83 5.39 -1.72
N ALA A 463 -6.58 5.73 -2.99
CA ALA A 463 -7.49 5.36 -4.07
C ALA A 463 -7.53 3.84 -4.32
N SER A 464 -6.41 3.15 -4.13
CA SER A 464 -6.29 1.69 -4.33
C SER A 464 -6.38 0.89 -3.03
N GLY A 465 -6.57 1.55 -1.86
CA GLY A 465 -6.73 0.90 -0.56
C GLY A 465 -6.03 1.60 0.60
N GLU A 466 -5.89 0.90 1.72
CA GLU A 466 -5.26 1.44 2.93
C GLU A 466 -3.78 1.73 2.69
N PHE A 467 -3.38 2.98 2.94
CA PHE A 467 -1.98 3.39 3.07
C PHE A 467 -1.70 3.78 4.51
N GLY A 468 -0.64 3.25 5.11
CA GLY A 468 -0.30 3.52 6.50
C GLY A 468 1.15 3.88 6.71
N VAL A 469 1.41 4.65 7.76
CA VAL A 469 2.77 5.02 8.20
C VAL A 469 2.94 4.68 9.67
N TYR A 470 3.95 3.88 9.95
CA TYR A 470 4.46 3.66 11.30
C TYR A 470 5.61 4.62 11.58
N LEU A 471 5.67 5.14 12.79
CA LEU A 471 6.72 6.01 13.29
C LEU A 471 7.20 5.53 14.65
N ASP A 472 8.50 5.27 14.79
CA ASP A 472 9.22 5.21 16.06
C ASP A 472 10.05 6.49 16.23
N SER A 473 9.85 7.20 17.34
CA SER A 473 10.58 8.40 17.71
C SER A 473 11.29 8.23 19.03
N LYS A 474 12.54 8.68 19.10
CA LYS A 474 13.33 8.76 20.32
C LYS A 474 13.43 10.20 20.87
N GLY A 475 12.51 11.09 20.47
CA GLY A 475 12.52 12.51 20.91
C GLY A 475 13.47 13.41 20.12
N ASP A 476 14.05 12.93 19.04
CA ASP A 476 14.97 13.66 18.18
C ASP A 476 14.27 14.44 17.06
N LYS A 477 15.05 15.21 16.30
CA LYS A 477 14.57 15.96 15.10
C LYS A 477 14.32 15.08 13.89
N SER A 478 14.73 13.84 13.92
CA SER A 478 14.61 12.82 12.88
C SER A 478 13.94 11.58 13.45
N PRO A 479 13.17 10.84 12.64
CA PRO A 479 12.59 9.58 13.08
C PRO A 479 13.69 8.54 13.35
N TYR A 480 13.51 7.71 14.37
CA TYR A 480 14.36 6.55 14.58
C TYR A 480 14.06 5.47 13.53
N ARG A 481 12.78 5.20 13.28
CA ARG A 481 12.29 4.31 12.25
C ARG A 481 10.97 4.84 11.70
N MET A 482 10.81 4.84 10.39
CA MET A 482 9.53 5.02 9.73
C MET A 482 9.32 3.90 8.72
N LYS A 483 8.13 3.31 8.75
CA LYS A 483 7.73 2.22 7.85
C LYS A 483 6.45 2.60 7.13
N MET A 484 6.45 2.40 5.83
CA MET A 484 5.24 2.52 5.02
C MET A 484 4.54 1.17 4.86
N ARG A 485 3.24 1.15 5.05
CA ARG A 485 2.37 0.08 4.56
C ARG A 485 1.84 0.52 3.20
N PRO A 486 2.43 0.06 2.09
CA PRO A 486 1.98 0.42 0.76
C PRO A 486 0.69 -0.33 0.41
N MET A 487 -0.13 0.28 -0.44
CA MET A 487 -1.33 -0.38 -0.96
C MET A 487 -0.98 -1.54 -1.88
N GLY A 488 -0.02 -1.31 -2.78
CA GLY A 488 0.29 -2.20 -3.89
C GLY A 488 1.00 -3.50 -3.51
N LEU A 489 1.73 -3.59 -2.39
CA LEU A 489 2.51 -4.78 -2.06
C LEU A 489 1.63 -6.02 -1.82
N THR A 490 0.59 -5.87 -1.01
CA THR A 490 -0.38 -6.94 -0.74
C THR A 490 -1.21 -7.29 -1.96
N LEU A 491 -1.58 -6.28 -2.77
CA LEU A 491 -2.25 -6.49 -4.06
C LEU A 491 -1.38 -7.33 -5.02
N THR A 492 -0.08 -7.05 -5.08
CA THR A 492 0.85 -7.83 -5.92
C THR A 492 0.98 -9.27 -5.43
N GLY A 493 1.01 -9.49 -4.11
CA GLY A 493 1.01 -10.83 -3.52
C GLY A 493 -0.25 -11.64 -3.84
N ALA A 494 -1.37 -10.98 -4.06
CA ALA A 494 -2.63 -11.61 -4.42
C ALA A 494 -2.75 -12.00 -5.91
N LEU A 495 -1.85 -11.52 -6.79
CA LEU A 495 -1.89 -11.87 -8.23
C LEU A 495 -1.78 -13.37 -8.48
N ASP A 496 -0.91 -14.07 -7.75
CA ASP A 496 -0.72 -15.52 -7.92
C ASP A 496 -2.02 -16.31 -7.66
N PRO A 497 -2.69 -16.19 -6.49
CA PRO A 497 -3.95 -16.91 -6.26
C PRO A 497 -5.09 -16.47 -7.19
N MET A 498 -5.18 -15.18 -7.57
CA MET A 498 -6.20 -14.70 -8.50
C MET A 498 -6.09 -15.30 -9.90
N LEU A 499 -4.87 -15.65 -10.32
CA LEU A 499 -4.59 -16.05 -11.71
C LEU A 499 -4.34 -17.55 -11.89
N ARG A 500 -4.21 -18.33 -10.83
CA ARG A 500 -4.03 -19.78 -10.96
C ARG A 500 -5.19 -20.43 -11.71
N GLY A 501 -4.85 -21.12 -12.80
CA GLY A 501 -5.83 -21.77 -13.68
C GLY A 501 -6.49 -20.83 -14.70
N GLN A 502 -6.29 -19.52 -14.61
CA GLN A 502 -6.71 -18.52 -15.58
C GLN A 502 -5.75 -18.51 -16.79
N LYS A 503 -6.15 -17.87 -17.89
CA LYS A 503 -5.29 -17.73 -19.06
C LYS A 503 -4.23 -16.65 -18.85
N ILE A 504 -3.10 -16.76 -19.53
CA ILE A 504 -2.06 -15.72 -19.48
C ILE A 504 -2.58 -14.34 -19.95
N ALA A 505 -3.55 -14.30 -20.87
CA ALA A 505 -4.19 -13.05 -21.29
C ALA A 505 -4.98 -12.36 -20.17
N ASP A 506 -5.47 -13.12 -19.19
CA ASP A 506 -6.21 -12.60 -18.05
C ASP A 506 -5.31 -11.95 -17.00
N LEU A 507 -3.99 -12.20 -17.06
CA LEU A 507 -3.00 -11.54 -16.20
C LEU A 507 -2.98 -10.03 -16.42
N ILE A 508 -3.03 -9.58 -17.68
CA ILE A 508 -3.07 -8.15 -18.01
C ILE A 508 -4.36 -7.53 -17.45
N THR A 509 -5.49 -8.18 -17.70
CA THR A 509 -6.81 -7.72 -17.23
C THR A 509 -6.87 -7.65 -15.69
N THR A 510 -6.40 -8.70 -15.02
CA THR A 510 -6.39 -8.74 -13.55
C THR A 510 -5.43 -7.69 -12.98
N GLY A 511 -4.24 -7.56 -13.56
CA GLY A 511 -3.25 -6.56 -13.17
C GLY A 511 -3.79 -5.13 -13.26
N ALA A 512 -4.47 -4.81 -14.38
CA ALA A 512 -5.15 -3.53 -14.54
C ALA A 512 -6.28 -3.35 -13.49
N ALA A 513 -7.07 -4.40 -13.24
CA ALA A 513 -8.24 -4.33 -12.37
C ALA A 513 -7.93 -4.18 -10.87
N ILE A 514 -6.74 -4.55 -10.40
CA ILE A 514 -6.36 -4.40 -8.98
C ILE A 514 -5.75 -3.03 -8.65
N ASP A 515 -5.49 -2.19 -9.64
CA ASP A 515 -5.07 -0.78 -9.48
C ASP A 515 -3.81 -0.59 -8.61
N PHE A 516 -2.76 -1.33 -8.87
CA PHE A 516 -1.49 -1.12 -8.17
C PHE A 516 -0.58 -0.12 -8.90
N VAL A 517 0.24 0.59 -8.14
CA VAL A 517 1.24 1.54 -8.66
C VAL A 517 2.63 1.10 -8.19
N ILE A 518 3.54 0.83 -9.14
CA ILE A 518 4.83 0.21 -8.82
C ILE A 518 5.72 1.05 -7.90
N PRO A 519 5.84 2.40 -8.06
CA PRO A 519 6.63 3.20 -7.13
C PRO A 519 6.13 3.18 -5.67
N ASP A 520 4.84 2.87 -5.44
CA ASP A 520 4.29 2.63 -4.10
C ASP A 520 4.80 1.30 -3.51
N ILE A 521 4.90 0.27 -4.35
CA ILE A 521 5.38 -1.05 -3.94
C ILE A 521 6.86 -1.00 -3.60
N ASP A 522 7.67 -0.46 -4.50
CA ASP A 522 9.13 -0.47 -4.43
C ASP A 522 9.71 0.56 -3.46
N ARG A 523 9.03 1.71 -3.21
CA ARG A 523 9.39 2.88 -2.32
C ARG A 523 10.88 3.25 -2.20
#